data_a538476f9a533a27222672e01411efdf
#
_entry.id   a538476f9a533a27222672e01411efdf
#
_cell.length_a   1.000
_cell.length_b   1.000
_cell.length_c   1.000
_cell.angle_alpha   90.00
_cell.angle_beta   90.00
_cell.angle_gamma   90.00
#
_symmetry.space_group_name_H-M   'P 1'
#
loop_
_entity.id
_entity.type
_entity.pdbx_description
1 polymer ?
#
loop_
_entity_poly.entity_id
_entity_poly.type
_entity_poly.pdbx_seq_one_letter_code
_entity_poly.pdbx_strand_id
1 'polypeptide(L)'
;GIGYLTARTYASRGANLICVNRNAEKSRALCEEITAEFGTSCETILADMSLLEDAHRVGRELAALPVPIDVLIHNAGLYLTRRTVTADGFETTFMVNYLSSFVINYLIAGKLIAQERARIILVNSEGHRFAAWGLNLNDMSWERRRYTGLRSYGSAKTAQLLSLITFGDRLA
;
A
#
# COMPACT_ATOMS: atom_id res chain seq x y z
N GLY A 1 -14.50 -5.69 1.52
CA GLY A 1 -13.26 -6.34 1.98
C GLY A 1 -12.64 -5.60 3.17
N ILE A 2 -11.44 -6.01 3.61
CA ILE A 2 -10.77 -5.46 4.82
C ILE A 2 -10.64 -3.93 4.74
N GLY A 3 -10.14 -3.37 3.65
CA GLY A 3 -9.96 -1.93 3.50
C GLY A 3 -11.27 -1.13 3.64
N TYR A 4 -12.37 -1.65 3.12
CA TYR A 4 -13.69 -1.03 3.30
C TYR A 4 -14.10 -0.96 4.79
N LEU A 5 -13.98 -2.08 5.50
CA LEU A 5 -14.32 -2.13 6.94
C LEU A 5 -13.38 -1.25 7.76
N THR A 6 -12.08 -1.21 7.41
CA THR A 6 -11.10 -0.33 8.04
C THR A 6 -11.49 1.13 7.86
N ALA A 7 -11.82 1.56 6.63
CA ALA A 7 -12.25 2.94 6.36
C ALA A 7 -13.46 3.33 7.22
N ARG A 8 -14.50 2.50 7.23
CA ARG A 8 -15.71 2.73 8.07
C ARG A 8 -15.37 2.80 9.55
N THR A 9 -14.51 1.90 10.04
CA THR A 9 -14.12 1.88 11.46
C THR A 9 -13.38 3.15 11.86
N TYR A 10 -12.50 3.68 11.02
CA TYR A 10 -11.82 4.95 11.29
C TYR A 10 -12.80 6.13 11.21
N ALA A 11 -13.66 6.16 10.19
CA ALA A 11 -14.68 7.21 10.03
C ALA A 11 -15.64 7.25 11.22
N SER A 12 -16.12 6.10 11.72
CA SER A 12 -17.01 6.02 12.89
C SER A 12 -16.36 6.53 14.19
N ARG A 13 -15.02 6.69 14.19
CA ARG A 13 -14.26 7.30 15.28
C ARG A 13 -13.88 8.76 15.02
N GLY A 14 -14.47 9.39 14.01
CA GLY A 14 -14.27 10.79 13.67
C GLY A 14 -13.06 11.08 12.78
N ALA A 15 -12.42 10.07 12.17
CA ALA A 15 -11.31 10.31 11.27
C ALA A 15 -11.78 10.82 9.90
N ASN A 16 -11.12 11.85 9.38
CA ASN A 16 -11.20 12.23 7.97
C ASN A 16 -10.34 11.30 7.13
N LEU A 17 -10.81 10.92 5.95
CA LEU A 17 -10.18 9.89 5.15
C LEU A 17 -9.74 10.38 3.77
N ILE A 18 -8.58 9.91 3.34
CA ILE A 18 -8.15 9.94 1.93
C ILE A 18 -7.98 8.49 1.49
N CYS A 19 -8.87 8.05 0.59
CA CYS A 19 -8.87 6.68 0.09
C CYS A 19 -8.17 6.60 -1.26
N VAL A 20 -7.10 5.81 -1.35
CA VAL A 20 -6.40 5.55 -2.62
C VAL A 20 -6.97 4.29 -3.24
N ASN A 21 -7.69 4.42 -4.35
CA ASN A 21 -8.43 3.34 -4.99
C ASN A 21 -8.35 3.44 -6.52
N ARG A 22 -8.51 2.32 -7.22
CA ARG A 22 -8.51 2.32 -8.69
C ARG A 22 -9.90 2.39 -9.34
N ASN A 23 -10.97 2.11 -8.59
CA ASN A 23 -12.33 2.11 -9.13
C ASN A 23 -13.09 3.36 -8.66
N ALA A 24 -13.33 4.28 -9.59
CA ALA A 24 -13.97 5.58 -9.31
C ALA A 24 -15.38 5.45 -8.73
N GLU A 25 -16.19 4.55 -9.29
CA GLU A 25 -17.58 4.37 -8.86
C GLU A 25 -17.67 3.86 -7.41
N LYS A 26 -16.90 2.79 -7.10
CA LYS A 26 -16.84 2.24 -5.74
C LYS A 26 -16.26 3.22 -4.73
N SER A 27 -15.31 4.06 -5.17
CA SER A 27 -14.71 5.07 -4.31
C SER A 27 -15.70 6.18 -3.99
N ARG A 28 -16.44 6.65 -4.98
CA ARG A 28 -17.49 7.65 -4.79
C ARG A 28 -18.58 7.12 -3.84
N ALA A 29 -19.09 5.91 -4.09
CA ALA A 29 -20.10 5.30 -3.23
C ALA A 29 -19.61 5.15 -1.77
N LEU A 30 -18.36 4.77 -1.54
CA LEU A 30 -17.77 4.68 -0.22
C LEU A 30 -17.71 6.05 0.47
N CYS A 31 -17.28 7.10 -0.23
CA CYS A 31 -17.18 8.42 0.34
C CYS A 31 -18.56 9.03 0.65
N GLU A 32 -19.55 8.83 -0.23
CA GLU A 32 -20.93 9.23 0.01
C GLU A 32 -21.51 8.53 1.25
N GLU A 33 -21.30 7.21 1.37
CA GLU A 33 -21.72 6.41 2.52
C GLU A 33 -21.08 6.91 3.83
N ILE A 34 -19.76 7.11 3.85
CA ILE A 34 -19.02 7.55 5.03
C ILE A 34 -19.48 8.95 5.47
N THR A 35 -19.61 9.88 4.53
CA THR A 35 -20.04 11.24 4.85
C THR A 35 -21.47 11.29 5.37
N ALA A 36 -22.37 10.51 4.77
CA ALA A 36 -23.78 10.45 5.20
C ALA A 36 -23.94 9.79 6.58
N GLU A 37 -23.18 8.73 6.87
CA GLU A 37 -23.37 7.96 8.11
C GLU A 37 -22.61 8.54 9.30
N PHE A 38 -21.38 9.05 9.07
CA PHE A 38 -20.50 9.48 10.16
C PHE A 38 -20.22 10.98 10.20
N GLY A 39 -20.61 11.75 9.18
CA GLY A 39 -20.36 13.19 9.10
C GLY A 39 -18.89 13.58 8.93
N THR A 40 -17.98 12.60 8.67
CA THR A 40 -16.57 12.87 8.42
C THR A 40 -16.29 13.08 6.94
N SER A 41 -15.20 13.78 6.60
CA SER A 41 -14.79 13.90 5.20
C SER A 41 -14.18 12.62 4.67
N CYS A 42 -14.47 12.30 3.42
CA CYS A 42 -13.84 11.21 2.69
C CYS A 42 -13.52 11.66 1.26
N GLU A 43 -12.23 11.70 0.97
CA GLU A 43 -11.70 12.07 -0.35
C GLU A 43 -11.10 10.86 -1.03
N THR A 44 -10.97 10.89 -2.35
CA THR A 44 -10.40 9.80 -3.13
C THR A 44 -9.30 10.29 -4.06
N ILE A 45 -8.17 9.61 -4.02
CA ILE A 45 -7.13 9.66 -5.06
C ILE A 45 -7.27 8.39 -5.91
N LEU A 46 -7.63 8.57 -7.18
CA LEU A 46 -7.72 7.44 -8.11
C LEU A 46 -6.34 7.05 -8.60
N ALA A 47 -5.93 5.81 -8.33
CA ALA A 47 -4.62 5.29 -8.71
C ALA A 47 -4.62 3.76 -8.82
N ASP A 48 -3.86 3.22 -9.77
CA ASP A 48 -3.58 1.79 -9.89
C ASP A 48 -2.19 1.48 -9.33
N MET A 49 -2.13 0.78 -8.22
CA MET A 49 -0.88 0.40 -7.57
C MET A 49 -0.03 -0.61 -8.38
N SER A 50 -0.50 -1.08 -9.52
CA SER A 50 0.31 -1.83 -10.49
C SER A 50 1.17 -0.94 -11.39
N LEU A 51 0.96 0.39 -11.35
CA LEU A 51 1.72 1.38 -12.13
C LEU A 51 2.66 2.15 -11.21
N LEU A 52 3.94 2.19 -11.57
CA LEU A 52 4.96 2.90 -10.80
C LEU A 52 4.71 4.42 -10.79
N GLU A 53 4.25 4.97 -11.92
CA GLU A 53 3.89 6.38 -12.05
C GLU A 53 2.79 6.78 -11.07
N ASP A 54 1.75 5.94 -10.93
CA ASP A 54 0.67 6.19 -9.98
C ASP A 54 1.15 6.15 -8.52
N ALA A 55 2.03 5.20 -8.18
CA ALA A 55 2.63 5.16 -6.84
C ALA A 55 3.45 6.44 -6.54
N HIS A 56 4.22 6.92 -7.52
CA HIS A 56 4.96 8.19 -7.41
C HIS A 56 4.04 9.39 -7.28
N ARG A 57 2.98 9.46 -8.10
CA ARG A 57 2.00 10.55 -8.06
C ARG A 57 1.30 10.60 -6.71
N VAL A 58 0.77 9.48 -6.24
CA VAL A 58 0.14 9.38 -4.91
C VAL A 58 1.10 9.80 -3.80
N GLY A 59 2.34 9.33 -3.82
CA GLY A 59 3.34 9.72 -2.82
C GLY A 59 3.58 11.23 -2.80
N ARG A 60 3.69 11.88 -3.96
CA ARG A 60 3.85 13.34 -4.07
C ARG A 60 2.61 14.11 -3.63
N GLU A 61 1.42 13.68 -4.03
CA GLU A 61 0.16 14.29 -3.61
C GLU A 61 0.00 14.24 -2.09
N LEU A 62 0.26 13.08 -1.47
CA LEU A 62 0.21 12.93 -0.02
C LEU A 62 1.28 13.76 0.70
N ALA A 63 2.50 13.85 0.16
CA ALA A 63 3.55 14.69 0.72
C ALA A 63 3.19 16.19 0.69
N ALA A 64 2.48 16.63 -0.34
CA ALA A 64 2.08 18.03 -0.54
C ALA A 64 0.82 18.45 0.22
N LEU A 65 0.11 17.53 0.88
CA LEU A 65 -1.10 17.86 1.64
C LEU A 65 -0.80 18.95 2.70
N PRO A 66 -1.65 19.96 2.84
CA PRO A 66 -1.48 20.99 3.86
C PRO A 66 -1.80 20.52 5.29
N VAL A 67 -2.42 19.35 5.41
CA VAL A 67 -2.83 18.76 6.69
C VAL A 67 -1.89 17.60 7.08
N PRO A 68 -1.76 17.27 8.37
CA PRO A 68 -0.99 16.12 8.81
C PRO A 68 -1.63 14.81 8.35
N ILE A 69 -0.80 13.77 8.26
CA ILE A 69 -1.24 12.38 8.07
C ILE A 69 -0.96 11.64 9.37
N ASP A 70 -1.99 11.43 10.18
CA ASP A 70 -1.85 10.73 11.47
C ASP A 70 -1.60 9.25 11.28
N VAL A 71 -2.29 8.63 10.32
CA VAL A 71 -2.19 7.20 10.04
C VAL A 71 -2.20 6.95 8.53
N LEU A 72 -1.15 6.31 8.02
CA LEU A 72 -1.08 5.78 6.67
C LEU A 72 -1.25 4.27 6.70
N ILE A 73 -2.25 3.74 5.98
CA ILE A 73 -2.53 2.29 5.96
C ILE A 73 -2.34 1.74 4.55
N HIS A 74 -1.33 0.89 4.39
CA HIS A 74 -1.13 0.12 3.16
C HIS A 74 -1.90 -1.20 3.26
N ASN A 75 -3.13 -1.19 2.76
CA ASN A 75 -4.01 -2.36 2.74
C ASN A 75 -4.09 -3.02 1.36
N ALA A 76 -3.83 -2.27 0.29
CA ALA A 76 -3.89 -2.79 -1.07
C ALA A 76 -3.01 -4.04 -1.22
N GLY A 77 -3.57 -5.05 -1.87
CA GLY A 77 -2.86 -6.30 -2.10
C GLY A 77 -3.65 -7.24 -2.99
N LEU A 78 -2.94 -8.10 -3.68
CA LEU A 78 -3.50 -9.13 -4.55
C LEU A 78 -2.71 -10.43 -4.45
N TYR A 79 -3.31 -11.49 -4.94
CA TYR A 79 -2.68 -12.80 -5.09
C TYR A 79 -2.95 -13.32 -6.50
N LEU A 80 -1.90 -13.65 -7.23
CA LEU A 80 -1.99 -14.17 -8.59
C LEU A 80 -1.39 -15.57 -8.67
N THR A 81 -2.12 -16.49 -9.30
CA THR A 81 -1.67 -17.88 -9.50
C THR A 81 -0.73 -18.02 -10.69
N ARG A 82 -0.72 -17.05 -11.61
CA ARG A 82 0.13 -16.99 -12.79
C ARG A 82 0.97 -15.74 -12.77
N ARG A 83 2.19 -15.82 -13.32
CA ARG A 83 3.06 -14.67 -13.48
C ARG A 83 2.43 -13.68 -14.47
N THR A 84 2.27 -12.46 -14.02
CA THR A 84 1.94 -11.30 -14.85
C THR A 84 2.98 -10.21 -14.61
N VAL A 85 3.18 -9.37 -15.60
CA VAL A 85 4.17 -8.28 -15.57
C VAL A 85 3.43 -6.98 -15.81
N THR A 86 3.76 -5.95 -15.04
CA THR A 86 3.22 -4.61 -15.21
C THR A 86 3.80 -3.93 -16.46
N ALA A 87 3.21 -2.80 -16.85
CA ALA A 87 3.74 -1.99 -17.96
C ALA A 87 5.19 -1.55 -17.71
N ASP A 88 5.57 -1.37 -16.45
CA ASP A 88 6.92 -0.97 -16.03
C ASP A 88 7.90 -2.16 -15.91
N GLY A 89 7.49 -3.38 -16.26
CA GLY A 89 8.36 -4.58 -16.25
C GLY A 89 8.47 -5.30 -14.90
N PHE A 90 7.72 -4.91 -13.87
CA PHE A 90 7.72 -5.58 -12.56
C PHE A 90 6.75 -6.75 -12.52
N GLU A 91 7.07 -7.79 -11.73
CA GLU A 91 6.09 -8.81 -11.41
C GLU A 91 4.93 -8.18 -10.61
N THR A 92 3.69 -8.41 -11.07
CA THR A 92 2.52 -7.65 -10.61
C THR A 92 2.23 -7.81 -9.12
N THR A 93 2.40 -9.01 -8.56
CA THR A 93 2.19 -9.23 -7.11
C THR A 93 3.23 -8.46 -6.29
N PHE A 94 4.47 -8.46 -6.73
CA PHE A 94 5.55 -7.72 -6.09
C PHE A 94 5.33 -6.20 -6.17
N MET A 95 4.93 -5.71 -7.35
CA MET A 95 4.64 -4.28 -7.53
C MET A 95 3.51 -3.80 -6.61
N VAL A 96 2.36 -4.49 -6.62
CA VAL A 96 1.17 -4.06 -5.86
C VAL A 96 1.33 -4.27 -4.36
N ASN A 97 1.88 -5.43 -3.93
CA ASN A 97 1.91 -5.76 -2.51
C ASN A 97 3.10 -5.14 -1.76
N TYR A 98 4.13 -4.69 -2.48
CA TYR A 98 5.34 -4.17 -1.84
C TYR A 98 5.85 -2.86 -2.45
N LEU A 99 6.22 -2.87 -3.75
CA LEU A 99 6.99 -1.77 -4.33
C LEU A 99 6.21 -0.44 -4.30
N SER A 100 4.90 -0.46 -4.58
CA SER A 100 4.05 0.73 -4.52
C SER A 100 4.04 1.36 -3.13
N SER A 101 3.88 0.55 -2.08
CA SER A 101 3.89 1.04 -0.69
C SER A 101 5.27 1.55 -0.28
N PHE A 102 6.34 0.91 -0.74
CA PHE A 102 7.71 1.37 -0.50
C PHE A 102 7.96 2.76 -1.11
N VAL A 103 7.57 2.95 -2.38
CA VAL A 103 7.72 4.24 -3.09
C VAL A 103 6.93 5.35 -2.39
N ILE A 104 5.68 5.07 -2.02
CA ILE A 104 4.85 6.04 -1.29
C ILE A 104 5.52 6.41 0.04
N ASN A 105 5.94 5.41 0.85
CA ASN A 105 6.60 5.66 2.14
C ASN A 105 7.88 6.49 1.98
N TYR A 106 8.68 6.19 0.96
CA TYR A 106 9.90 6.95 0.68
C TYR A 106 9.61 8.43 0.39
N LEU A 107 8.59 8.71 -0.41
CA LEU A 107 8.24 10.07 -0.81
C LEU A 107 7.60 10.90 0.33
N ILE A 108 6.85 10.27 1.21
CA ILE A 108 6.19 10.97 2.33
C ILE A 108 7.03 10.99 3.62
N ALA A 109 8.16 10.28 3.67
CA ALA A 109 8.96 10.14 4.89
C ALA A 109 9.30 11.50 5.52
N GLY A 110 9.74 12.48 4.73
CA GLY A 110 10.06 13.81 5.23
C GLY A 110 8.87 14.51 5.89
N LYS A 111 7.66 14.36 5.31
CA LYS A 111 6.43 14.90 5.90
C LYS A 111 6.10 14.24 7.24
N LEU A 112 6.19 12.91 7.31
CA LEU A 112 5.85 12.17 8.53
C LEU A 112 6.84 12.44 9.67
N ILE A 113 8.13 12.57 9.35
CA ILE A 113 9.19 12.93 10.34
C ILE A 113 8.97 14.34 10.89
N ALA A 114 8.51 15.27 10.07
CA ALA A 114 8.25 16.65 10.49
C ALA A 114 7.00 16.80 11.37
N GLN A 115 6.18 15.77 11.52
CA GLN A 115 4.99 15.75 12.37
C GLN A 115 5.34 15.29 13.79
N GLU A 116 4.61 15.80 14.78
CA GLU A 116 4.74 15.34 16.17
C GLU A 116 4.37 13.85 16.32
N ARG A 117 3.38 13.40 15.53
CA ARG A 117 2.89 12.01 15.54
C ARG A 117 2.54 11.56 14.14
N ALA A 118 2.96 10.36 13.81
CA ALA A 118 2.53 9.67 12.60
C ALA A 118 2.64 8.15 12.81
N ARG A 119 1.85 7.40 12.07
CA ARG A 119 1.90 5.94 12.08
C ARG A 119 1.75 5.37 10.69
N ILE A 120 2.64 4.47 10.29
CA ILE A 120 2.51 3.66 9.08
C ILE A 120 2.07 2.25 9.48
N ILE A 121 1.00 1.75 8.88
CA ILE A 121 0.47 0.41 9.07
C ILE A 121 0.55 -0.34 7.74
N LEU A 122 1.21 -1.48 7.73
CA LEU A 122 1.29 -2.39 6.59
C LEU A 122 0.46 -3.63 6.88
N VAL A 123 -0.57 -3.89 6.08
CA VAL A 123 -1.36 -5.13 6.16
C VAL A 123 -0.53 -6.25 5.54
N ASN A 124 0.15 -7.00 6.38
CA ASN A 124 0.96 -8.15 6.00
C ASN A 124 0.16 -9.46 6.08
N SER A 125 0.82 -10.61 5.99
CA SER A 125 0.20 -11.93 5.98
C SER A 125 1.19 -12.98 6.48
N GLU A 126 0.71 -14.03 7.13
CA GLU A 126 1.46 -15.26 7.37
C GLU A 126 2.03 -15.87 6.08
N GLY A 127 1.51 -15.43 4.93
CA GLY A 127 2.05 -15.77 3.60
C GLY A 127 3.54 -15.45 3.42
N HIS A 128 4.13 -14.54 4.21
CA HIS A 128 5.58 -14.29 4.19
C HIS A 128 6.39 -15.56 4.45
N ARG A 129 5.87 -16.53 5.20
CA ARG A 129 6.54 -17.82 5.48
C ARG A 129 6.73 -18.69 4.23
N PHE A 130 5.96 -18.44 3.16
CA PHE A 130 6.18 -19.14 1.88
C PHE A 130 7.43 -18.67 1.12
N ALA A 131 8.10 -17.63 1.60
CA ALA A 131 9.44 -17.23 1.17
C ALA A 131 10.53 -17.77 2.10
N ALA A 132 10.38 -19.00 2.61
CA ALA A 132 11.28 -19.63 3.59
C ALA A 132 12.77 -19.64 3.17
N TRP A 133 13.05 -19.56 1.86
CA TRP A 133 14.40 -19.47 1.28
C TRP A 133 14.88 -18.02 1.05
N GLY A 134 14.12 -17.03 1.60
CA GLY A 134 14.41 -15.60 1.47
C GLY A 134 14.03 -15.02 0.11
N LEU A 135 14.40 -13.75 -0.07
CA LEU A 135 14.22 -13.03 -1.30
C LEU A 135 15.36 -13.33 -2.26
N ASN A 136 15.03 -13.68 -3.50
CA ASN A 136 16.04 -13.76 -4.55
C ASN A 136 16.18 -12.38 -5.22
N LEU A 137 17.12 -11.59 -4.72
CA LEU A 137 17.36 -10.23 -5.21
C LEU A 137 17.82 -10.18 -6.69
N ASN A 138 18.38 -11.30 -7.20
CA ASN A 138 18.84 -11.38 -8.59
C ASN A 138 17.74 -11.79 -9.58
N ASP A 139 16.53 -12.09 -9.09
CA ASP A 139 15.39 -12.50 -9.92
C ASP A 139 14.07 -12.13 -9.23
N MET A 140 13.91 -10.86 -8.89
CA MET A 140 12.70 -10.34 -8.24
C MET A 140 11.48 -10.45 -9.14
N SER A 141 11.66 -10.34 -10.45
CA SER A 141 10.59 -10.42 -11.45
C SER A 141 10.26 -11.86 -11.88
N TRP A 142 10.90 -12.90 -11.30
CA TRP A 142 10.63 -14.30 -11.62
C TRP A 142 10.84 -14.64 -13.11
N GLU A 143 11.89 -14.16 -13.70
CA GLU A 143 12.21 -14.41 -15.11
C GLU A 143 12.94 -15.72 -15.35
N ARG A 144 13.77 -16.14 -14.39
CA ARG A 144 14.68 -17.27 -14.51
C ARG A 144 14.20 -18.51 -13.77
N ARG A 145 13.41 -18.34 -12.72
CA ARG A 145 12.93 -19.45 -11.88
C ARG A 145 11.43 -19.71 -12.10
N ARG A 146 11.00 -20.93 -11.78
CA ARG A 146 9.60 -21.32 -11.88
C ARG A 146 8.74 -20.44 -10.96
N TYR A 147 7.78 -19.76 -11.54
CA TYR A 147 6.79 -18.97 -10.80
C TYR A 147 5.81 -19.87 -10.04
N THR A 148 5.52 -19.51 -8.81
CA THR A 148 4.35 -19.99 -8.06
C THR A 148 3.74 -18.84 -7.30
N GLY A 149 2.41 -18.71 -7.32
CA GLY A 149 1.71 -17.62 -6.65
C GLY A 149 2.06 -17.50 -5.16
N LEU A 150 2.15 -18.64 -4.45
CA LEU A 150 2.51 -18.65 -3.02
C LEU A 150 3.91 -18.08 -2.77
N ARG A 151 4.90 -18.45 -3.57
CA ARG A 151 6.28 -17.95 -3.41
C ARG A 151 6.39 -16.47 -3.79
N SER A 152 5.74 -16.05 -4.88
CA SER A 152 5.74 -14.64 -5.28
C SER A 152 5.06 -13.78 -4.22
N TYR A 153 3.88 -14.17 -3.79
CA TYR A 153 3.16 -13.50 -2.71
C TYR A 153 3.98 -13.45 -1.41
N GLY A 154 4.55 -14.59 -1.01
CA GLY A 154 5.43 -14.69 0.16
C GLY A 154 6.64 -13.77 0.05
N SER A 155 7.30 -13.72 -1.13
CA SER A 155 8.43 -12.81 -1.37
C SER A 155 8.03 -11.34 -1.22
N ALA A 156 6.90 -10.93 -1.78
CA ALA A 156 6.39 -9.57 -1.64
C ALA A 156 6.08 -9.22 -0.17
N LYS A 157 5.45 -10.12 0.57
CA LYS A 157 5.13 -9.93 2.00
C LYS A 157 6.38 -9.92 2.88
N THR A 158 7.41 -10.71 2.55
CA THR A 158 8.72 -10.66 3.21
C THR A 158 9.42 -9.34 2.94
N ALA A 159 9.45 -8.87 1.69
CA ALA A 159 10.02 -7.58 1.33
C ALA A 159 9.33 -6.43 2.10
N GLN A 160 8.01 -6.50 2.23
CA GLN A 160 7.22 -5.54 3.00
C GLN A 160 7.64 -5.50 4.48
N LEU A 161 7.84 -6.65 5.12
CA LEU A 161 8.32 -6.72 6.52
C LEU A 161 9.73 -6.15 6.67
N LEU A 162 10.67 -6.54 5.81
CA LEU A 162 12.04 -6.06 5.86
C LEU A 162 12.11 -4.55 5.66
N SER A 163 11.31 -4.00 4.74
CA SER A 163 11.26 -2.56 4.52
C SER A 163 10.71 -1.82 5.75
N LEU A 164 9.71 -2.37 6.43
CA LEU A 164 9.15 -1.77 7.64
C LEU A 164 10.19 -1.68 8.77
N ILE A 165 10.95 -2.76 8.98
CA ILE A 165 12.04 -2.78 9.97
C ILE A 165 13.07 -1.70 9.62
N THR A 166 13.55 -1.68 8.37
CA THR A 166 14.54 -0.69 7.92
C THR A 166 14.02 0.76 8.02
N PHE A 167 12.74 0.99 7.73
CA PHE A 167 12.13 2.31 7.92
C PHE A 167 12.05 2.66 9.41
N GLY A 168 11.62 1.73 10.27
CA GLY A 168 11.55 1.94 11.72
C GLY A 168 12.91 2.35 12.30
N ASP A 169 13.97 1.63 11.94
CA ASP A 169 15.34 1.92 12.42
C ASP A 169 15.87 3.29 11.96
N ARG A 170 15.39 3.81 10.83
CA ARG A 170 15.79 5.12 10.29
C ARG A 170 14.94 6.28 10.79
N LEU A 171 13.75 6.00 11.29
CA LEU A 171 12.80 7.01 11.77
C LEU A 171 12.81 7.12 13.32
N ALA A 172 13.46 6.18 14.01
CA ALA A 172 13.68 6.22 15.46
C ALA A 172 14.84 7.14 15.84
#